data_3da6415f3f4ea120e92560db498af036
#
_entry.id   3da6415f3f4ea120e92560db498af036
#
_cell.length_a   1.000
_cell.length_b   1.000
_cell.length_c   1.000
_cell.angle_alpha   90.00
_cell.angle_beta   90.00
_cell.angle_gamma   90.00
#
_symmetry.space_group_name_H-M   'P 1'
#
loop_
_entity.id
_entity.type
_entity.pdbx_description
1 polymer ?
#
loop_
_entity_poly.entity_id
_entity_poly.type
_entity_poly.pdbx_seq_one_letter_code
_entity_poly.pdbx_strand_id
1 'polypeptide(L)'
;LVYGIPEFRLPKALVREEIKNVEALGVKIETNVVVGRSISLDELMEEEGFDAVFVGSGAGLPNFQKIPGENLCGVYSANEFLTRINLMKAYEFPETDTPIRVGKNAAVIGGGNVAMDAARCAKRLGAENVYIVYRRSEAEMPARREEVHHAKEEGIIFKVLNNPVRINGDENGYVTSMECIEMELGEPDASGRRRPIAKEGSEFTLDVDTVIVAIGNSPNPLIKNTTPGLTVGRKGEITADPETGATSKPGVFAGGDAVTGAATVILAMGAGKKAAAAIDEYLKNK
;
A
#
# COMPACT_ATOMS: atom_id res chain seq x y z
N LEU A 1 -2.56 -9.19 -0.56
CA LEU A 1 -1.76 -10.42 -0.40
C LEU A 1 -1.02 -10.77 -1.70
N VAL A 2 -1.76 -11.01 -2.79
CA VAL A 2 -1.17 -11.49 -4.05
C VAL A 2 -0.34 -10.40 -4.74
N TYR A 3 -0.80 -9.16 -4.76
CA TYR A 3 -0.19 -8.07 -5.53
C TYR A 3 1.03 -7.45 -4.83
N GLY A 4 0.93 -7.20 -3.52
CA GLY A 4 1.90 -6.38 -2.81
C GLY A 4 2.95 -7.15 -2.00
N ILE A 5 2.61 -8.32 -1.43
CA ILE A 5 3.54 -9.07 -0.59
C ILE A 5 4.40 -9.97 -1.48
N PRO A 6 5.74 -9.86 -1.43
CA PRO A 6 6.64 -10.69 -2.24
C PRO A 6 6.50 -12.19 -1.97
N GLU A 7 6.80 -13.00 -2.98
CA GLU A 7 6.75 -14.46 -2.91
C GLU A 7 7.61 -15.03 -1.77
N PHE A 8 8.77 -14.43 -1.52
CA PHE A 8 9.70 -14.86 -0.47
C PHE A 8 9.21 -14.56 0.96
N ARG A 9 8.13 -13.76 1.11
CA ARG A 9 7.44 -13.53 2.39
C ARG A 9 6.13 -14.29 2.50
N LEU A 10 5.37 -14.36 1.42
CA LEU A 10 4.08 -15.05 1.35
C LEU A 10 3.94 -15.77 0.01
N PRO A 11 4.24 -17.08 -0.05
CA PRO A 11 4.05 -17.88 -1.24
C PRO A 11 2.60 -17.83 -1.74
N LYS A 12 2.40 -17.54 -3.04
CA LYS A 12 1.06 -17.36 -3.61
C LYS A 12 0.26 -18.66 -3.67
N ALA A 13 0.96 -19.81 -3.61
CA ALA A 13 0.31 -21.11 -3.50
C ALA A 13 -0.55 -21.23 -2.23
N LEU A 14 -0.05 -20.71 -1.09
CA LEU A 14 -0.79 -20.70 0.18
C LEU A 14 -2.06 -19.84 0.08
N VAL A 15 -1.95 -18.67 -0.54
CA VAL A 15 -3.11 -17.79 -0.71
C VAL A 15 -4.17 -18.44 -1.61
N ARG A 16 -3.75 -19.11 -2.69
CA ARG A 16 -4.68 -19.84 -3.57
C ARG A 16 -5.40 -20.98 -2.86
N GLU A 17 -4.70 -21.69 -1.99
CA GLU A 17 -5.28 -22.79 -1.23
C GLU A 17 -6.33 -22.28 -0.24
N GLU A 18 -6.04 -21.19 0.46
CA GLU A 18 -7.01 -20.55 1.36
C GLU A 18 -8.26 -20.04 0.62
N ILE A 19 -8.10 -19.50 -0.60
CA ILE A 19 -9.25 -19.10 -1.43
C ILE A 19 -10.10 -20.32 -1.78
N LYS A 20 -9.50 -21.46 -2.18
CA LYS A 20 -10.23 -22.69 -2.46
C LYS A 20 -10.98 -23.22 -1.23
N ASN A 21 -10.38 -23.11 -0.04
CA ASN A 21 -11.05 -23.50 1.21
C ASN A 21 -12.30 -22.66 1.45
N VAL A 22 -12.24 -21.34 1.16
CA VAL A 22 -13.38 -20.44 1.26
C VAL A 22 -14.48 -20.80 0.22
N GLU A 23 -14.10 -21.08 -1.02
CA GLU A 23 -15.04 -21.54 -2.07
C GLU A 23 -15.71 -22.87 -1.70
N ALA A 24 -14.97 -23.80 -1.10
CA ALA A 24 -15.50 -25.09 -0.64
C ALA A 24 -16.55 -24.96 0.46
N LEU A 25 -16.59 -23.83 1.18
CA LEU A 25 -17.64 -23.50 2.14
C LEU A 25 -18.92 -22.95 1.48
N GLY A 26 -18.97 -22.87 0.14
CA GLY A 26 -20.13 -22.39 -0.63
C GLY A 26 -20.08 -20.90 -0.95
N VAL A 27 -18.97 -20.21 -0.69
CA VAL A 27 -18.79 -18.81 -1.07
C VAL A 27 -18.61 -18.71 -2.57
N LYS A 28 -19.47 -17.91 -3.22
CA LYS A 28 -19.39 -17.62 -4.65
C LYS A 28 -18.46 -16.43 -4.86
N ILE A 29 -17.46 -16.59 -5.72
CA ILE A 29 -16.51 -15.52 -6.08
C ILE A 29 -16.83 -15.04 -7.49
N GLU A 30 -17.26 -13.78 -7.61
CA GLU A 30 -17.49 -13.11 -8.89
C GLU A 30 -16.33 -12.17 -9.19
N THR A 31 -15.58 -12.47 -10.25
CA THR A 31 -14.45 -11.63 -10.70
C THR A 31 -14.90 -10.67 -11.79
N ASN A 32 -14.06 -9.64 -12.04
CA ASN A 32 -14.31 -8.59 -13.06
C ASN A 32 -15.57 -7.74 -12.81
N VAL A 33 -16.08 -7.74 -11.57
CA VAL A 33 -17.17 -6.86 -11.13
C VAL A 33 -16.56 -5.71 -10.33
N VAL A 34 -16.78 -4.48 -10.77
CA VAL A 34 -16.27 -3.27 -10.09
C VAL A 34 -17.44 -2.54 -9.45
N VAL A 35 -17.65 -2.79 -8.15
CA VAL A 35 -18.71 -2.11 -7.38
C VAL A 35 -18.44 -0.60 -7.38
N GLY A 36 -19.49 0.17 -7.72
CA GLY A 36 -19.41 1.60 -7.98
C GLY A 36 -19.15 1.96 -9.45
N ARG A 37 -19.04 0.94 -10.35
CA ARG A 37 -18.92 1.13 -11.81
C ARG A 37 -19.87 0.24 -12.59
N SER A 38 -19.74 -1.08 -12.46
CA SER A 38 -20.60 -2.05 -13.12
C SER A 38 -21.89 -2.32 -12.33
N ILE A 39 -21.85 -2.12 -11.04
CA ILE A 39 -22.99 -2.22 -10.12
C ILE A 39 -22.74 -1.32 -8.91
N SER A 40 -23.73 -0.65 -8.41
CA SER A 40 -23.68 0.15 -7.19
C SER A 40 -23.93 -0.69 -5.93
N LEU A 41 -23.66 -0.13 -4.74
CA LEU A 41 -24.05 -0.78 -3.47
C LEU A 41 -25.57 -0.83 -3.31
N ASP A 42 -26.29 0.17 -3.82
CA ASP A 42 -27.74 0.22 -3.74
C ASP A 42 -28.38 -0.86 -4.64
N GLU A 43 -27.92 -1.01 -5.89
CA GLU A 43 -28.36 -2.09 -6.78
C GLU A 43 -28.08 -3.48 -6.20
N LEU A 44 -26.93 -3.68 -5.55
CA LEU A 44 -26.66 -4.96 -4.85
C LEU A 44 -27.71 -5.29 -3.79
N MET A 45 -28.18 -4.29 -3.03
CA MET A 45 -29.13 -4.50 -1.96
C MET A 45 -30.60 -4.52 -2.46
N GLU A 46 -30.94 -3.66 -3.43
CA GLU A 46 -32.33 -3.45 -3.86
C GLU A 46 -32.72 -4.36 -5.02
N GLU A 47 -31.81 -4.63 -5.97
CA GLU A 47 -32.09 -5.39 -7.19
C GLU A 47 -31.56 -6.83 -7.12
N GLU A 48 -30.32 -7.02 -6.64
CA GLU A 48 -29.71 -8.34 -6.50
C GLU A 48 -30.14 -9.06 -5.21
N GLY A 49 -30.82 -8.36 -4.29
CA GLY A 49 -31.44 -8.92 -3.09
C GLY A 49 -30.48 -9.30 -1.97
N PHE A 50 -29.30 -8.67 -1.89
CA PHE A 50 -28.40 -8.85 -0.75
C PHE A 50 -28.93 -8.13 0.49
N ASP A 51 -29.15 -8.85 1.56
CA ASP A 51 -29.66 -8.32 2.84
C ASP A 51 -28.62 -7.47 3.60
N ALA A 52 -27.33 -7.73 3.39
CA ALA A 52 -26.22 -6.97 3.94
C ALA A 52 -25.00 -7.00 3.03
N VAL A 53 -24.18 -5.95 3.09
CA VAL A 53 -22.94 -5.83 2.30
C VAL A 53 -21.77 -5.50 3.22
N PHE A 54 -20.64 -6.19 3.05
CA PHE A 54 -19.37 -5.85 3.70
C PHE A 54 -18.38 -5.24 2.71
N VAL A 55 -17.91 -4.04 2.99
CA VAL A 55 -16.92 -3.34 2.17
C VAL A 55 -15.52 -3.58 2.72
N GLY A 56 -14.77 -4.45 2.05
CA GLY A 56 -13.38 -4.80 2.38
C GLY A 56 -12.40 -4.44 1.27
N SER A 57 -12.62 -3.32 0.55
CA SER A 57 -11.87 -2.92 -0.65
C SER A 57 -10.41 -2.49 -0.39
N GLY A 58 -10.02 -2.32 0.87
CA GLY A 58 -8.66 -1.98 1.26
C GLY A 58 -8.24 -0.55 0.93
N ALA A 59 -6.92 -0.31 0.92
CA ALA A 59 -6.28 0.97 0.59
C ALA A 59 -5.21 0.73 -0.47
N GLY A 60 -5.55 0.89 -1.74
CA GLY A 60 -4.69 0.60 -2.88
C GLY A 60 -4.23 1.82 -3.67
N LEU A 61 -4.71 3.03 -3.36
CA LEU A 61 -4.32 4.24 -4.06
C LEU A 61 -3.00 4.80 -3.48
N PRO A 62 -1.89 4.80 -4.25
CA PRO A 62 -0.60 5.23 -3.73
C PRO A 62 -0.56 6.74 -3.46
N ASN A 63 0.13 7.12 -2.40
CA ASN A 63 0.44 8.52 -2.12
C ASN A 63 1.79 8.89 -2.72
N PHE A 64 1.88 10.13 -3.23
CA PHE A 64 3.10 10.75 -3.72
C PHE A 64 3.48 11.98 -2.86
N GLN A 65 4.74 12.36 -2.88
CA GLN A 65 5.23 13.50 -2.10
C GLN A 65 4.84 14.85 -2.72
N LYS A 66 4.48 14.85 -4.00
CA LYS A 66 4.19 16.04 -4.83
C LYS A 66 5.41 16.93 -5.02
N ILE A 67 6.57 16.29 -5.19
CA ILE A 67 7.83 16.95 -5.54
C ILE A 67 8.06 16.93 -7.05
N PRO A 68 8.85 17.87 -7.60
CA PRO A 68 9.20 17.85 -9.00
C PRO A 68 9.89 16.55 -9.41
N GLY A 69 9.54 16.03 -10.58
CA GLY A 69 10.14 14.83 -11.18
C GLY A 69 9.47 13.50 -10.82
N GLU A 70 8.40 13.48 -10.01
CA GLU A 70 7.68 12.23 -9.71
C GLU A 70 6.99 11.57 -10.92
N ASN A 71 6.92 12.27 -12.07
CA ASN A 71 6.37 11.78 -13.33
C ASN A 71 7.43 11.28 -14.31
N LEU A 72 8.70 11.24 -13.94
CA LEU A 72 9.79 10.75 -14.79
C LEU A 72 9.72 9.23 -14.97
N CYS A 73 10.25 8.76 -16.12
CA CYS A 73 10.46 7.35 -16.38
C CYS A 73 11.49 6.77 -15.39
N GLY A 74 11.14 5.69 -14.71
CA GLY A 74 11.95 5.10 -13.62
C GLY A 74 11.46 5.50 -12.23
N VAL A 75 10.42 6.35 -12.13
CA VAL A 75 9.69 6.59 -10.88
C VAL A 75 8.47 5.68 -10.83
N TYR A 76 8.34 4.92 -9.76
CA TYR A 76 7.23 4.01 -9.51
C TYR A 76 6.60 4.29 -8.16
N SER A 77 5.30 4.08 -8.03
CA SER A 77 4.74 3.79 -6.71
C SER A 77 5.16 2.37 -6.29
N ALA A 78 5.29 2.13 -4.98
CA ALA A 78 5.57 0.77 -4.49
C ALA A 78 4.46 -0.22 -4.88
N ASN A 79 3.20 0.22 -4.96
CA ASN A 79 2.10 -0.61 -5.43
C ASN A 79 2.31 -1.06 -6.88
N GLU A 80 2.65 -0.15 -7.79
CA GLU A 80 2.92 -0.49 -9.17
C GLU A 80 4.11 -1.43 -9.27
N PHE A 81 5.23 -1.08 -8.63
CA PHE A 81 6.46 -1.85 -8.66
C PHE A 81 6.24 -3.29 -8.17
N LEU A 82 5.63 -3.45 -7.01
CA LEU A 82 5.35 -4.76 -6.43
C LEU A 82 4.30 -5.55 -7.21
N THR A 83 3.28 -4.90 -7.78
CA THR A 83 2.28 -5.57 -8.63
C THR A 83 2.91 -6.13 -9.90
N ARG A 84 3.79 -5.38 -10.56
CA ARG A 84 4.54 -5.87 -11.73
C ARG A 84 5.35 -7.11 -11.40
N ILE A 85 5.98 -7.15 -10.23
CA ILE A 85 6.81 -8.27 -9.78
C ILE A 85 5.95 -9.47 -9.36
N ASN A 86 5.02 -9.26 -8.43
CA ASN A 86 4.33 -10.35 -7.74
C ASN A 86 3.16 -10.93 -8.53
N LEU A 87 2.38 -10.09 -9.22
CA LEU A 87 1.24 -10.52 -10.02
C LEU A 87 1.63 -10.80 -11.47
N MET A 88 2.34 -9.84 -12.08
CA MET A 88 2.67 -9.88 -13.51
C MET A 88 3.99 -10.58 -13.81
N LYS A 89 4.71 -11.02 -12.78
CA LYS A 89 5.97 -11.77 -12.87
C LYS A 89 7.02 -11.10 -13.77
N ALA A 90 7.18 -9.79 -13.63
CA ALA A 90 8.08 -9.00 -14.46
C ALA A 90 9.55 -9.47 -14.44
N TYR A 91 9.93 -10.29 -13.45
CA TYR A 91 11.24 -10.95 -13.39
C TYR A 91 11.41 -12.10 -14.40
N GLU A 92 10.34 -12.58 -15.01
CA GLU A 92 10.33 -13.58 -16.08
C GLU A 92 10.27 -12.95 -17.49
N PHE A 93 10.33 -11.60 -17.61
CA PHE A 93 10.35 -10.96 -18.93
C PHE A 93 11.58 -11.40 -19.75
N PRO A 94 11.47 -11.77 -21.07
CA PRO A 94 10.29 -11.58 -21.93
C PRO A 94 9.30 -12.75 -22.01
N GLU A 95 9.42 -13.81 -21.18
CA GLU A 95 8.45 -14.90 -21.13
C GLU A 95 7.08 -14.42 -20.60
N THR A 96 7.05 -13.34 -19.87
CA THR A 96 5.84 -12.58 -19.48
C THR A 96 5.78 -11.25 -20.20
N ASP A 97 4.57 -10.70 -20.36
CA ASP A 97 4.34 -9.49 -21.17
C ASP A 97 4.74 -8.18 -20.44
N THR A 98 5.03 -8.22 -19.16
CA THR A 98 5.27 -7.02 -18.36
C THR A 98 6.75 -6.80 -18.09
N PRO A 99 7.40 -5.79 -18.70
CA PRO A 99 8.77 -5.42 -18.34
C PRO A 99 8.83 -4.68 -17.01
N ILE A 100 9.98 -4.80 -16.35
CA ILE A 100 10.34 -3.92 -15.25
C ILE A 100 11.78 -3.45 -15.44
N ARG A 101 11.98 -2.14 -15.33
CA ARG A 101 13.32 -1.57 -15.34
C ARG A 101 13.72 -1.31 -13.90
N VAL A 102 14.77 -1.99 -13.48
CA VAL A 102 15.53 -1.65 -12.28
C VAL A 102 16.94 -1.37 -12.73
N GLY A 103 17.43 -0.16 -12.49
CA GLY A 103 18.77 0.21 -12.88
C GLY A 103 19.82 -0.24 -11.86
N LYS A 104 21.00 0.37 -11.91
CA LYS A 104 22.09 0.04 -10.97
C LYS A 104 21.81 0.56 -9.57
N ASN A 105 21.26 1.77 -9.47
CA ASN A 105 21.05 2.46 -8.20
C ASN A 105 19.56 2.76 -8.02
N ALA A 106 18.93 2.10 -7.06
CA ALA A 106 17.52 2.31 -6.76
C ALA A 106 17.35 2.99 -5.40
N ALA A 107 16.47 3.99 -5.31
CA ALA A 107 16.05 4.60 -4.05
C ALA A 107 14.59 4.26 -3.75
N VAL A 108 14.34 3.79 -2.54
CA VAL A 108 12.98 3.56 -2.02
C VAL A 108 12.67 4.60 -0.95
N ILE A 109 11.67 5.42 -1.19
CA ILE A 109 11.26 6.50 -0.29
C ILE A 109 10.22 5.96 0.68
N GLY A 110 10.58 5.80 1.95
CA GLY A 110 9.68 5.33 2.98
C GLY A 110 10.36 4.45 4.02
N GLY A 111 9.66 4.15 5.12
CA GLY A 111 10.19 3.36 6.24
C GLY A 111 9.24 2.29 6.75
N GLY A 112 8.20 1.93 5.98
CA GLY A 112 7.24 0.88 6.32
C GLY A 112 7.60 -0.49 5.73
N ASN A 113 6.82 -1.52 6.07
CA ASN A 113 7.04 -2.88 5.53
C ASN A 113 7.03 -2.91 4.00
N VAL A 114 6.18 -2.11 3.35
CA VAL A 114 6.11 -2.00 1.89
C VAL A 114 7.41 -1.45 1.30
N ALA A 115 8.07 -0.51 2.00
CA ALA A 115 9.37 0.01 1.58
C ALA A 115 10.45 -1.07 1.68
N MET A 116 10.44 -1.89 2.74
CA MET A 116 11.36 -3.04 2.88
C MET A 116 11.13 -4.06 1.76
N ASP A 117 9.88 -4.39 1.47
CA ASP A 117 9.52 -5.30 0.38
C ASP A 117 9.99 -4.79 -0.98
N ALA A 118 9.74 -3.51 -1.28
CA ALA A 118 10.16 -2.90 -2.55
C ALA A 118 11.69 -2.86 -2.68
N ALA A 119 12.40 -2.52 -1.61
CA ALA A 119 13.87 -2.48 -1.62
C ALA A 119 14.47 -3.86 -1.82
N ARG A 120 13.98 -4.88 -1.11
CA ARG A 120 14.45 -6.26 -1.28
C ARG A 120 14.14 -6.80 -2.68
N CYS A 121 12.97 -6.47 -3.24
CA CYS A 121 12.64 -6.81 -4.62
C CYS A 121 13.58 -6.13 -5.61
N ALA A 122 13.86 -4.83 -5.47
CA ALA A 122 14.80 -4.11 -6.33
C ALA A 122 16.21 -4.74 -6.27
N LYS A 123 16.67 -5.10 -5.06
CA LYS A 123 17.96 -5.78 -4.87
C LYS A 123 18.01 -7.13 -5.58
N ARG A 124 16.97 -7.93 -5.42
CA ARG A 124 16.87 -9.28 -6.04
C ARG A 124 16.69 -9.21 -7.56
N LEU A 125 16.18 -8.10 -8.11
CA LEU A 125 16.12 -7.85 -9.55
C LEU A 125 17.45 -7.36 -10.14
N GLY A 126 18.50 -7.22 -9.33
CA GLY A 126 19.86 -6.96 -9.80
C GLY A 126 20.37 -5.54 -9.59
N ALA A 127 19.67 -4.68 -8.85
CA ALA A 127 20.23 -3.38 -8.48
C ALA A 127 21.51 -3.54 -7.65
N GLU A 128 22.58 -2.85 -8.06
CA GLU A 128 23.87 -2.88 -7.36
C GLU A 128 23.77 -2.22 -5.99
N ASN A 129 23.16 -1.03 -5.95
CA ASN A 129 22.92 -0.28 -4.74
C ASN A 129 21.41 -0.01 -4.58
N VAL A 130 20.87 -0.31 -3.39
CA VAL A 130 19.50 0.01 -3.04
C VAL A 130 19.49 0.82 -1.76
N TYR A 131 18.87 2.00 -1.81
CA TYR A 131 18.78 2.93 -0.70
C TYR A 131 17.37 2.98 -0.15
N ILE A 132 17.20 2.83 1.16
CA ILE A 132 16.00 3.28 1.87
C ILE A 132 16.22 4.74 2.26
N VAL A 133 15.41 5.65 1.73
CA VAL A 133 15.43 7.07 2.09
C VAL A 133 14.26 7.37 3.01
N TYR A 134 14.55 7.72 4.25
CA TYR A 134 13.53 7.92 5.27
C TYR A 134 13.76 9.17 6.11
N ARG A 135 12.74 10.01 6.21
CA ARG A 135 12.79 11.34 6.83
C ARG A 135 12.95 11.38 8.36
N ARG A 136 12.79 10.24 9.05
CA ARG A 136 13.02 10.10 10.47
C ARG A 136 14.18 9.13 10.74
N SER A 137 14.48 8.86 12.00
CA SER A 137 15.48 7.86 12.35
C SER A 137 14.92 6.44 12.23
N GLU A 138 15.80 5.46 12.34
CA GLU A 138 15.41 4.05 12.31
C GLU A 138 14.44 3.69 13.44
N ALA A 139 14.58 4.33 14.61
CA ALA A 139 13.70 4.10 15.76
C ALA A 139 12.23 4.46 15.49
N GLU A 140 11.98 5.43 14.61
CA GLU A 140 10.63 5.85 14.21
C GLU A 140 10.09 5.10 12.96
N MET A 141 10.82 4.12 12.43
CA MET A 141 10.33 3.32 11.29
C MET A 141 9.10 2.50 11.69
N PRO A 142 8.00 2.59 10.93
CA PRO A 142 6.81 1.77 11.17
C PRO A 142 6.97 0.33 10.67
N ALA A 143 8.05 -0.01 9.98
CA ALA A 143 8.36 -1.37 9.57
C ALA A 143 8.64 -2.25 10.80
N ARG A 144 8.33 -3.54 10.70
CA ARG A 144 8.71 -4.53 11.70
C ARG A 144 10.23 -4.63 11.77
N ARG A 145 10.77 -4.81 12.96
CA ARG A 145 12.23 -4.88 13.18
C ARG A 145 12.88 -6.00 12.39
N GLU A 146 12.20 -7.14 12.27
CA GLU A 146 12.65 -8.28 11.47
C GLU A 146 12.80 -7.92 10.00
N GLU A 147 11.86 -7.14 9.43
CA GLU A 147 11.93 -6.73 8.02
C GLU A 147 13.07 -5.73 7.76
N VAL A 148 13.32 -4.83 8.72
CA VAL A 148 14.50 -3.94 8.67
C VAL A 148 15.79 -4.74 8.75
N HIS A 149 15.84 -5.76 9.60
CA HIS A 149 16.99 -6.66 9.74
C HIS A 149 17.26 -7.43 8.45
N HIS A 150 16.25 -8.08 7.89
CA HIS A 150 16.36 -8.79 6.61
C HIS A 150 16.82 -7.87 5.47
N ALA A 151 16.32 -6.64 5.41
CA ALA A 151 16.75 -5.67 4.42
C ALA A 151 18.25 -5.34 4.55
N LYS A 152 18.75 -5.19 5.77
CA LYS A 152 20.18 -4.97 6.05
C LYS A 152 21.04 -6.18 5.67
N GLU A 153 20.58 -7.39 5.98
CA GLU A 153 21.27 -8.63 5.60
C GLU A 153 21.42 -8.77 4.07
N GLU A 154 20.43 -8.30 3.30
CA GLU A 154 20.49 -8.26 1.84
C GLU A 154 21.33 -7.09 1.29
N GLY A 155 21.99 -6.31 2.15
CA GLY A 155 22.89 -5.23 1.76
C GLY A 155 22.19 -3.94 1.34
N ILE A 156 20.97 -3.69 1.78
CA ILE A 156 20.26 -2.45 1.54
C ILE A 156 20.82 -1.34 2.43
N ILE A 157 21.08 -0.18 1.85
CA ILE A 157 21.71 0.98 2.50
C ILE A 157 20.63 1.91 3.06
N PHE A 158 20.69 2.19 4.35
CA PHE A 158 19.71 3.05 5.02
C PHE A 158 20.19 4.50 5.07
N LYS A 159 19.53 5.40 4.37
CA LYS A 159 19.66 6.85 4.40
C LYS A 159 18.55 7.43 5.26
N VAL A 160 18.67 7.28 6.57
CA VAL A 160 17.73 7.83 7.55
C VAL A 160 18.00 9.32 7.78
N LEU A 161 17.02 10.05 8.30
CA LEU A 161 17.06 11.51 8.46
C LEU A 161 17.33 12.23 7.13
N ASN A 162 16.76 11.71 6.05
CA ASN A 162 16.85 12.28 4.73
C ASN A 162 15.47 12.31 4.08
N ASN A 163 15.14 13.41 3.40
CA ASN A 163 13.89 13.55 2.69
C ASN A 163 14.14 14.04 1.26
N PRO A 164 13.56 13.39 0.24
CA PRO A 164 13.66 13.88 -1.13
C PRO A 164 12.93 15.21 -1.31
N VAL A 165 13.51 16.10 -2.12
CA VAL A 165 12.92 17.39 -2.47
C VAL A 165 12.70 17.53 -3.99
N ARG A 166 13.43 16.77 -4.80
CA ARG A 166 13.33 16.75 -6.26
C ARG A 166 13.87 15.44 -6.81
N ILE A 167 13.32 15.00 -7.94
CA ILE A 167 13.88 13.93 -8.77
C ILE A 167 14.29 14.56 -10.09
N ASN A 168 15.53 14.32 -10.52
CA ASN A 168 16.09 14.88 -11.74
C ASN A 168 16.13 13.80 -12.84
N GLY A 169 15.92 14.22 -14.08
CA GLY A 169 15.94 13.34 -15.25
C GLY A 169 16.84 13.86 -16.35
N ASP A 170 17.14 12.99 -17.31
CA ASP A 170 17.83 13.34 -18.55
C ASP A 170 16.87 13.97 -19.58
N GLU A 171 17.39 14.30 -20.77
CA GLU A 171 16.62 14.86 -21.88
C GLU A 171 15.52 13.96 -22.42
N ASN A 172 15.61 12.64 -22.16
CA ASN A 172 14.61 11.63 -22.53
C ASN A 172 13.59 11.39 -21.43
N GLY A 173 13.69 12.11 -20.32
CA GLY A 173 12.79 12.00 -19.17
C GLY A 173 13.04 10.80 -18.26
N TYR A 174 14.22 10.17 -18.30
CA TYR A 174 14.59 9.10 -17.38
C TYR A 174 15.32 9.64 -16.15
N VAL A 175 15.02 9.06 -15.00
CA VAL A 175 15.67 9.42 -13.72
C VAL A 175 17.18 9.26 -13.81
N THR A 176 17.90 10.26 -13.31
CA THR A 176 19.37 10.25 -13.21
C THR A 176 19.86 10.50 -11.79
N SER A 177 19.10 11.25 -11.00
CA SER A 177 19.45 11.53 -9.60
C SER A 177 18.24 11.96 -8.79
N MET A 178 18.39 11.96 -7.47
CA MET A 178 17.42 12.48 -6.53
C MET A 178 18.12 13.45 -5.57
N GLU A 179 17.57 14.67 -5.47
CA GLU A 179 18.03 15.67 -4.52
C GLU A 179 17.31 15.46 -3.20
N CYS A 180 18.08 15.36 -2.13
CA CYS A 180 17.60 15.14 -0.78
C CYS A 180 18.08 16.26 0.14
N ILE A 181 17.35 16.48 1.24
CA ILE A 181 17.72 17.36 2.34
C ILE A 181 17.86 16.55 3.62
N GLU A 182 18.85 16.90 4.45
CA GLU A 182 18.98 16.31 5.79
C GLU A 182 17.83 16.75 6.69
N MET A 183 17.45 15.87 7.61
CA MET A 183 16.39 16.11 8.58
C MET A 183 16.95 16.01 10.01
N GLU A 184 16.36 16.77 10.90
CA GLU A 184 16.52 16.60 12.35
C GLU A 184 15.17 16.23 12.99
N LEU A 185 15.22 15.71 14.21
CA LEU A 185 14.02 15.27 14.93
C LEU A 185 13.66 16.28 16.00
N GLY A 186 12.50 16.90 15.85
CA GLY A 186 11.86 17.74 16.85
C GLY A 186 11.00 16.97 17.84
N GLU A 187 10.03 17.65 18.41
CA GLU A 187 9.08 17.07 19.37
C GLU A 187 8.19 15.97 18.75
N PRO A 188 7.69 15.04 19.56
CA PRO A 188 6.77 14.00 19.10
C PRO A 188 5.48 14.57 18.50
N ASP A 189 5.02 13.96 17.42
CA ASP A 189 3.71 14.22 16.82
C ASP A 189 2.58 13.46 17.56
N ALA A 190 1.33 13.62 17.12
CA ALA A 190 0.16 12.95 17.70
C ALA A 190 0.24 11.40 17.66
N SER A 191 1.14 10.82 16.85
CA SER A 191 1.39 9.38 16.81
C SER A 191 2.52 8.94 17.78
N GLY A 192 3.08 9.87 18.55
CA GLY A 192 4.21 9.63 19.46
C GLY A 192 5.58 9.57 18.78
N ARG A 193 5.64 9.74 17.43
CA ARG A 193 6.90 9.75 16.68
C ARG A 193 7.42 11.18 16.56
N ARG A 194 8.73 11.38 16.71
CA ARG A 194 9.35 12.69 16.60
C ARG A 194 9.16 13.30 15.21
N ARG A 195 8.79 14.58 15.19
CA ARG A 195 8.50 15.31 13.95
C ARG A 195 9.79 15.56 13.17
N PRO A 196 9.85 15.21 11.87
CA PRO A 196 11.01 15.54 11.04
C PRO A 196 10.99 17.03 10.67
N ILE A 197 12.13 17.70 10.84
CA ILE A 197 12.34 19.11 10.51
C ILE A 197 13.48 19.16 9.49
N ALA A 198 13.29 19.90 8.40
CA ALA A 198 14.32 20.06 7.38
C ALA A 198 15.45 20.95 7.89
N LYS A 199 16.70 20.55 7.65
CA LYS A 199 17.90 21.30 7.95
C LYS A 199 18.29 22.12 6.73
N GLU A 200 17.98 23.41 6.74
CA GLU A 200 18.24 24.31 5.62
C GLU A 200 19.71 24.32 5.21
N GLY A 201 19.97 24.32 3.90
CA GLY A 201 21.33 24.33 3.34
C GLY A 201 22.06 23.00 3.42
N SER A 202 21.36 21.90 3.67
CA SER A 202 21.93 20.55 3.74
C SER A 202 21.58 19.69 2.54
N GLU A 203 21.15 20.30 1.45
CA GLU A 203 20.78 19.60 0.22
C GLU A 203 21.97 18.86 -0.37
N PHE A 204 21.72 17.63 -0.82
CA PHE A 204 22.72 16.80 -1.49
C PHE A 204 22.07 15.97 -2.59
N THR A 205 22.86 15.53 -3.54
CA THR A 205 22.40 14.69 -4.65
C THR A 205 22.77 13.23 -4.40
N LEU A 206 21.81 12.34 -4.63
CA LEU A 206 21.98 10.90 -4.64
C LEU A 206 21.80 10.41 -6.08
N ASP A 207 22.85 9.84 -6.68
CA ASP A 207 22.80 9.26 -8.02
C ASP A 207 21.96 7.99 -8.00
N VAL A 208 20.82 8.05 -8.66
CA VAL A 208 19.85 6.95 -8.77
C VAL A 208 19.22 6.97 -10.16
N ASP A 209 18.90 5.81 -10.68
CA ASP A 209 18.23 5.62 -11.97
C ASP A 209 16.83 5.00 -11.81
N THR A 210 16.46 4.65 -10.59
CA THR A 210 15.12 4.15 -10.23
C THR A 210 14.72 4.71 -8.88
N VAL A 211 13.48 5.23 -8.79
CA VAL A 211 12.90 5.74 -7.56
C VAL A 211 11.56 5.04 -7.29
N ILE A 212 11.37 4.50 -6.09
CA ILE A 212 10.16 3.80 -5.68
C ILE A 212 9.54 4.53 -4.49
N VAL A 213 8.34 5.09 -4.68
CA VAL A 213 7.64 5.86 -3.65
C VAL A 213 6.80 4.94 -2.79
N ALA A 214 7.15 4.78 -1.52
CA ALA A 214 6.55 3.85 -0.55
C ALA A 214 6.07 4.57 0.73
N ILE A 215 5.38 5.70 0.58
CA ILE A 215 4.93 6.58 1.68
C ILE A 215 3.50 6.31 2.16
N GLY A 216 2.95 5.16 1.82
CA GLY A 216 1.63 4.70 2.19
C GLY A 216 0.59 4.87 1.10
N ASN A 217 -0.60 4.33 1.39
CA ASN A 217 -1.73 4.29 0.47
C ASN A 217 -2.98 4.86 1.13
N SER A 218 -3.92 5.29 0.29
CA SER A 218 -5.25 5.72 0.68
C SER A 218 -6.32 4.79 0.11
N PRO A 219 -7.52 4.69 0.71
CA PRO A 219 -8.65 3.99 0.11
C PRO A 219 -9.01 4.56 -1.26
N ASN A 220 -9.48 3.68 -2.16
CA ASN A 220 -9.99 4.14 -3.45
C ASN A 220 -11.26 4.98 -3.24
N PRO A 221 -11.36 6.18 -3.80
CA PRO A 221 -12.52 7.04 -3.61
C PRO A 221 -13.79 6.56 -4.35
N LEU A 222 -13.71 5.49 -5.14
CA LEU A 222 -14.82 5.00 -5.94
C LEU A 222 -16.07 4.71 -5.09
N ILE A 223 -15.95 3.88 -4.06
CA ILE A 223 -17.09 3.52 -3.18
C ILE A 223 -17.69 4.76 -2.52
N LYS A 224 -16.84 5.63 -1.96
CA LYS A 224 -17.27 6.92 -1.39
C LYS A 224 -18.08 7.76 -2.38
N ASN A 225 -17.59 7.88 -3.63
CA ASN A 225 -18.16 8.77 -4.63
C ASN A 225 -19.46 8.23 -5.26
N THR A 226 -19.69 6.93 -5.16
CA THR A 226 -20.82 6.23 -5.78
C THR A 226 -21.83 5.68 -4.77
N THR A 227 -21.64 5.94 -3.49
CA THR A 227 -22.55 5.46 -2.43
C THR A 227 -23.07 6.64 -1.58
N PRO A 228 -24.20 7.24 -1.95
CA PRO A 228 -24.84 8.29 -1.18
C PRO A 228 -25.15 7.84 0.25
N GLY A 229 -24.94 8.74 1.22
CA GLY A 229 -25.20 8.47 2.64
C GLY A 229 -24.08 7.72 3.36
N LEU A 230 -23.03 7.28 2.68
CA LEU A 230 -21.87 6.65 3.31
C LEU A 230 -20.91 7.73 3.86
N THR A 231 -20.75 7.78 5.17
CA THR A 231 -19.83 8.70 5.83
C THR A 231 -18.38 8.22 5.70
N VAL A 232 -17.50 9.17 5.40
CA VAL A 232 -16.06 8.92 5.27
C VAL A 232 -15.25 9.90 6.08
N GLY A 233 -14.07 9.45 6.52
CA GLY A 233 -13.09 10.26 7.20
C GLY A 233 -12.33 11.23 6.28
N ARG A 234 -11.43 11.99 6.88
CA ARG A 234 -10.71 13.09 6.21
C ARG A 234 -9.79 12.62 5.06
N LYS A 235 -9.27 11.40 5.12
CA LYS A 235 -8.40 10.81 4.08
C LYS A 235 -9.16 9.84 3.16
N GLY A 236 -10.49 9.79 3.27
CA GLY A 236 -11.34 8.94 2.45
C GLY A 236 -11.62 7.55 3.02
N GLU A 237 -11.21 7.29 4.26
CA GLU A 237 -11.54 6.05 4.97
C GLU A 237 -13.04 6.00 5.29
N ILE A 238 -13.65 4.83 5.12
CA ILE A 238 -15.05 4.61 5.50
C ILE A 238 -15.17 4.70 7.03
N THR A 239 -16.10 5.52 7.50
CA THR A 239 -16.40 5.58 8.95
C THR A 239 -17.24 4.37 9.32
N ALA A 240 -16.73 3.53 10.21
CA ALA A 240 -17.41 2.36 10.71
C ALA A 240 -17.21 2.21 12.22
N ASP A 241 -18.16 1.58 12.87
CA ASP A 241 -18.05 1.24 14.28
C ASP A 241 -16.92 0.22 14.49
N PRO A 242 -15.98 0.44 15.41
CA PRO A 242 -14.80 -0.41 15.58
C PRO A 242 -15.09 -1.83 16.10
N GLU A 243 -16.27 -2.04 16.73
CA GLU A 243 -16.65 -3.35 17.29
C GLU A 243 -17.53 -4.15 16.33
N THR A 244 -18.35 -3.50 15.53
CA THR A 244 -19.32 -4.16 14.65
C THR A 244 -19.01 -4.00 13.17
N GLY A 245 -18.20 -3.02 12.79
CA GLY A 245 -17.99 -2.64 11.40
C GLY A 245 -19.19 -1.94 10.75
N ALA A 246 -20.27 -1.64 11.48
CA ALA A 246 -21.45 -0.97 10.96
C ALA A 246 -21.11 0.45 10.48
N THR A 247 -21.61 0.81 9.30
CA THR A 247 -21.40 2.14 8.71
C THR A 247 -22.62 3.05 8.95
N SER A 248 -22.56 4.28 8.45
CA SER A 248 -23.71 5.20 8.46
C SER A 248 -24.89 4.74 7.58
N LYS A 249 -24.66 3.77 6.68
CA LYS A 249 -25.69 3.23 5.76
C LYS A 249 -26.21 1.90 6.31
N PRO A 250 -27.52 1.76 6.65
CA PRO A 250 -28.09 0.53 7.18
C PRO A 250 -27.82 -0.68 6.27
N GLY A 251 -27.45 -1.81 6.87
CA GLY A 251 -27.10 -3.03 6.14
C GLY A 251 -25.71 -3.02 5.47
N VAL A 252 -24.97 -1.89 5.54
CA VAL A 252 -23.63 -1.78 4.99
C VAL A 252 -22.61 -1.77 6.13
N PHE A 253 -21.68 -2.69 6.07
CA PHE A 253 -20.57 -2.87 7.01
C PHE A 253 -19.25 -2.65 6.30
N ALA A 254 -18.20 -2.27 7.02
CA ALA A 254 -16.87 -2.09 6.46
C ALA A 254 -15.78 -2.48 7.44
N GLY A 255 -14.61 -2.85 6.92
CA GLY A 255 -13.47 -3.20 7.75
C GLY A 255 -12.14 -3.26 7.00
N GLY A 256 -11.08 -3.55 7.75
CA GLY A 256 -9.72 -3.57 7.23
C GLY A 256 -9.22 -2.20 6.78
N ASP A 257 -8.31 -2.19 5.81
CA ASP A 257 -7.63 -0.96 5.38
C ASP A 257 -8.58 0.07 4.73
N ALA A 258 -9.78 -0.33 4.33
CA ALA A 258 -10.82 0.59 3.86
C ALA A 258 -11.33 1.53 4.98
N VAL A 259 -11.19 1.12 6.25
CA VAL A 259 -11.61 1.84 7.45
C VAL A 259 -10.43 2.45 8.20
N THR A 260 -9.37 1.67 8.42
CA THR A 260 -8.23 2.08 9.26
C THR A 260 -7.07 2.71 8.49
N GLY A 261 -7.12 2.70 7.16
CA GLY A 261 -5.94 2.91 6.33
C GLY A 261 -5.04 1.67 6.29
N ALA A 262 -3.92 1.75 5.57
CA ALA A 262 -3.02 0.62 5.39
C ALA A 262 -2.45 0.11 6.73
N ALA A 263 -2.75 -1.16 7.05
CA ALA A 263 -2.36 -1.82 8.30
C ALA A 263 -1.86 -3.26 8.02
N THR A 264 -2.09 -4.18 8.94
CA THR A 264 -1.64 -5.57 8.80
C THR A 264 -2.78 -6.50 8.42
N VAL A 265 -2.43 -7.62 7.76
CA VAL A 265 -3.39 -8.69 7.38
C VAL A 265 -4.18 -9.20 8.59
N ILE A 266 -3.50 -9.40 9.72
CA ILE A 266 -4.16 -9.92 10.94
C ILE A 266 -5.23 -8.95 11.47
N LEU A 267 -5.01 -7.65 11.39
CA LEU A 267 -6.00 -6.65 11.77
C LEU A 267 -7.18 -6.63 10.80
N ALA A 268 -6.93 -6.73 9.50
CA ALA A 268 -7.98 -6.81 8.49
C ALA A 268 -8.84 -8.07 8.66
N MET A 269 -8.23 -9.23 8.92
CA MET A 269 -8.95 -10.48 9.23
C MET A 269 -9.78 -10.34 10.50
N GLY A 270 -9.24 -9.72 11.54
CA GLY A 270 -9.97 -9.45 12.80
C GLY A 270 -11.21 -8.57 12.58
N ALA A 271 -11.08 -7.50 11.78
CA ALA A 271 -12.19 -6.64 11.41
C ALA A 271 -13.27 -7.40 10.61
N GLY A 272 -12.86 -8.23 9.65
CA GLY A 272 -13.79 -9.08 8.89
C GLY A 272 -14.57 -10.05 9.77
N LYS A 273 -13.92 -10.69 10.76
CA LYS A 273 -14.59 -11.59 11.72
C LYS A 273 -15.60 -10.87 12.62
N LYS A 274 -15.24 -9.68 13.11
CA LYS A 274 -16.17 -8.83 13.90
C LYS A 274 -17.40 -8.44 13.08
N ALA A 275 -17.16 -7.95 11.86
CA ALA A 275 -18.24 -7.57 10.96
C ALA A 275 -19.15 -8.76 10.60
N ALA A 276 -18.58 -9.94 10.35
CA ALA A 276 -19.36 -11.14 10.05
C ALA A 276 -20.31 -11.51 11.20
N ALA A 277 -19.84 -11.44 12.46
CA ALA A 277 -20.69 -11.67 13.63
C ALA A 277 -21.80 -10.62 13.76
N ALA A 278 -21.47 -9.35 13.51
CA ALA A 278 -22.46 -8.26 13.55
C ALA A 278 -23.49 -8.36 12.41
N ILE A 279 -23.09 -8.78 11.22
CA ILE A 279 -23.99 -9.05 10.09
C ILE A 279 -24.93 -10.19 10.42
N ASP A 280 -24.45 -11.29 11.01
CA ASP A 280 -25.29 -12.42 11.42
C ASP A 280 -26.35 -12.00 12.46
N GLU A 281 -25.97 -11.15 13.41
CA GLU A 281 -26.91 -10.57 14.38
C GLU A 281 -27.91 -9.62 13.72
N TYR A 282 -27.45 -8.78 12.82
CA TYR A 282 -28.31 -7.86 12.04
C TYR A 282 -29.37 -8.62 11.24
N LEU A 283 -28.99 -9.70 10.55
CA LEU A 283 -29.89 -10.52 9.75
C LEU A 283 -30.91 -11.29 10.58
N LYS A 284 -30.54 -11.72 11.81
CA LYS A 284 -31.48 -12.39 12.74
C LYS A 284 -32.54 -11.43 13.29
N ASN A 285 -32.27 -10.15 13.31
CA ASN A 285 -33.18 -9.12 13.84
C ASN A 285 -33.94 -8.36 12.73
N LYS A 286 -33.72 -8.67 11.46
CA LYS A 286 -34.41 -8.13 10.30
C LYS A 286 -35.69 -8.92 10.03
#